data_da1836c99718d1249385d2e8d1972b6b
#
_entry.id   da1836c99718d1249385d2e8d1972b6b
#
_cell.length_a   1.000
_cell.length_b   1.000
_cell.length_c   1.000
_cell.angle_alpha   90.00
_cell.angle_beta   90.00
_cell.angle_gamma   90.00
#
_symmetry.space_group_name_H-M   'P 1'
#
loop_
_entity.id
_entity.type
_entity.pdbx_description
1 polymer ?
#
loop_
_entity_poly.entity_id
_entity_poly.type
_entity_poly.pdbx_seq_one_letter_code
_entity_poly.pdbx_strand_id
1 'polypeptide(L)'
;MANEKKVAREPSFLLALVPIVAMIGFMLYCFLGHSESGYHDAHMPLVMSIVVACIVGHFCGHDFKDMLSGMIERLSASMEAVLILCTVGFLVASFMASGAIPSLIVYGLDLLTPKLFLPVGCILCAIVGMACGSSWTTTATIGLAFLGIGAGLGINPALTAGMIISGAYVGDKFSPLSDTTNLAAAVAETGLFDHVTAMVSSTGPTLVIALILYTIMGLNIDASAYDPTVAQSIQDAFRGAFVISPVLLIPIIVVIVMCILRVPGLVGIAISVATATIFMMIFQSTDIYGSRALGDIFNTLHYGIGVETGNEVADSILGKAKGMDGTMWTINLILLALLSLIHISEPTRQAEIS
;
A
#
# COMPACT_ATOMS: atom_id res chain seq x y z
N MET A 1 -27.97 36.18 -28.84
CA MET A 1 -26.67 35.86 -29.44
C MET A 1 -26.39 34.43 -29.05
N ALA A 2 -26.56 33.49 -29.98
CA ALA A 2 -26.23 32.07 -29.74
C ALA A 2 -24.72 31.96 -29.60
N ASN A 3 -24.28 31.47 -28.45
CA ASN A 3 -22.89 31.19 -28.16
C ASN A 3 -22.51 29.97 -29.02
N GLU A 4 -21.83 30.19 -30.14
CA GLU A 4 -21.27 29.08 -30.92
C GLU A 4 -20.36 28.29 -29.98
N LYS A 5 -20.76 27.05 -29.65
CA LYS A 5 -19.90 26.13 -28.93
C LYS A 5 -18.63 25.98 -29.77
N LYS A 6 -17.52 26.53 -29.29
CA LYS A 6 -16.20 26.26 -29.86
C LYS A 6 -16.04 24.75 -29.86
N VAL A 7 -15.82 24.16 -31.02
CA VAL A 7 -15.50 22.74 -31.15
C VAL A 7 -14.18 22.54 -30.42
N ALA A 8 -14.22 21.72 -29.37
CA ALA A 8 -13.03 21.36 -28.61
C ALA A 8 -12.04 20.68 -29.56
N ARG A 9 -10.78 21.11 -29.50
CA ARG A 9 -9.70 20.58 -30.35
C ARG A 9 -8.84 19.67 -29.48
N GLU A 10 -8.43 18.55 -30.04
CA GLU A 10 -7.42 17.72 -29.42
C GLU A 10 -6.13 18.51 -29.19
N PRO A 11 -5.52 18.42 -27.99
CA PRO A 11 -4.24 19.09 -27.75
C PRO A 11 -3.15 18.50 -28.65
N SER A 12 -2.31 19.33 -29.21
CA SER A 12 -1.11 18.82 -29.85
C SER A 12 -0.23 18.12 -28.85
N PHE A 13 0.60 17.15 -29.29
CA PHE A 13 1.49 16.38 -28.43
C PHE A 13 2.34 17.27 -27.49
N LEU A 14 2.88 18.38 -27.99
CA LEU A 14 3.64 19.32 -27.18
C LEU A 14 2.79 20.00 -26.11
N LEU A 15 1.53 20.32 -26.42
CA LEU A 15 0.62 20.96 -25.49
C LEU A 15 0.18 19.98 -24.39
N ALA A 16 -0.01 18.69 -24.74
CA ALA A 16 -0.32 17.62 -23.80
C ALA A 16 0.83 17.31 -22.82
N LEU A 17 2.08 17.59 -23.23
CA LEU A 17 3.25 17.44 -22.35
C LEU A 17 3.38 18.54 -21.28
N VAL A 18 2.76 19.70 -21.48
CA VAL A 18 2.90 20.85 -20.57
C VAL A 18 2.51 20.53 -19.13
N PRO A 19 1.37 19.89 -18.83
CA PRO A 19 1.01 19.51 -17.45
C PRO A 19 2.00 18.52 -16.84
N ILE A 20 2.53 17.56 -17.62
CA ILE A 20 3.51 16.58 -17.14
C ILE A 20 4.82 17.25 -16.78
N VAL A 21 5.33 18.11 -17.67
CA VAL A 21 6.57 18.86 -17.42
C VAL A 21 6.40 19.80 -16.23
N ALA A 22 5.24 20.44 -16.10
CA ALA A 22 4.92 21.28 -14.97
C ALA A 22 4.89 20.45 -13.65
N MET A 23 4.27 19.27 -13.66
CA MET A 23 4.25 18.36 -12.52
C MET A 23 5.66 17.97 -12.07
N ILE A 24 6.50 17.54 -13.01
CA ILE A 24 7.90 17.19 -12.75
C ILE A 24 8.65 18.41 -12.20
N GLY A 25 8.48 19.57 -12.81
CA GLY A 25 9.11 20.82 -12.37
C GLY A 25 8.72 21.22 -10.95
N PHE A 26 7.43 21.16 -10.61
CA PHE A 26 6.95 21.43 -9.25
C PHE A 26 7.45 20.38 -8.24
N MET A 27 7.49 19.09 -8.61
CA MET A 27 8.06 18.05 -7.76
C MET A 27 9.56 18.27 -7.51
N LEU A 28 10.34 18.52 -8.57
CA LEU A 28 11.77 18.83 -8.43
C LEU A 28 12.00 20.06 -7.55
N TYR A 29 11.19 21.10 -7.73
CA TYR A 29 11.26 22.29 -6.86
C TYR A 29 11.00 21.97 -5.40
N CYS A 30 9.96 21.17 -5.07
CA CYS A 30 9.63 20.81 -3.69
C CYS A 30 10.64 19.85 -3.07
N PHE A 31 11.19 18.88 -3.82
CA PHE A 31 12.07 17.85 -3.27
C PHE A 31 13.56 18.20 -3.35
N LEU A 32 14.00 18.93 -4.39
CA LEU A 32 15.41 19.31 -4.58
C LEU A 32 15.64 20.80 -4.37
N GLY A 33 14.58 21.61 -4.47
CA GLY A 33 14.66 23.06 -4.32
C GLY A 33 14.93 23.47 -2.88
N HIS A 34 15.50 24.62 -2.72
CA HIS A 34 15.94 25.26 -1.49
C HIS A 34 14.75 25.65 -0.60
N SER A 35 13.94 24.69 -0.17
CA SER A 35 12.89 25.04 0.78
C SER A 35 13.51 25.12 2.19
N GLU A 36 14.03 26.28 2.53
CA GLU A 36 14.24 26.66 3.94
C GLU A 36 12.93 26.45 4.74
N SER A 37 11.78 26.40 4.08
CA SER A 37 10.45 26.10 4.61
C SER A 37 10.17 24.61 4.85
N GLY A 38 11.02 23.68 4.39
CA GLY A 38 10.89 22.24 4.72
C GLY A 38 9.69 21.53 4.10
N TYR A 39 9.05 22.07 3.03
CA TYR A 39 7.96 21.38 2.36
C TYR A 39 8.49 20.30 1.40
N HIS A 40 8.40 19.04 1.83
CA HIS A 40 8.82 17.86 1.07
C HIS A 40 7.65 16.91 0.82
N ASP A 41 6.60 17.39 0.14
CA ASP A 41 5.38 16.63 -0.11
C ASP A 41 4.92 16.79 -1.55
N ALA A 42 4.27 15.75 -2.10
CA ALA A 42 3.81 15.70 -3.47
C ALA A 42 2.42 16.33 -3.69
N HIS A 43 1.63 16.60 -2.64
CA HIS A 43 0.25 17.08 -2.78
C HIS A 43 0.17 18.42 -3.51
N MET A 44 0.93 19.43 -3.09
CA MET A 44 0.90 20.74 -3.74
C MET A 44 1.40 20.71 -5.19
N PRO A 45 2.52 20.03 -5.53
CA PRO A 45 2.90 19.80 -6.93
C PRO A 45 1.79 19.20 -7.79
N LEU A 46 1.05 18.22 -7.28
CA LEU A 46 -0.07 17.62 -8.00
C LEU A 46 -1.23 18.61 -8.20
N VAL A 47 -1.61 19.37 -7.16
CA VAL A 47 -2.64 20.41 -7.26
C VAL A 47 -2.24 21.47 -8.31
N MET A 48 -1.01 21.93 -8.29
CA MET A 48 -0.51 22.90 -9.28
C MET A 48 -0.53 22.32 -10.70
N SER A 49 -0.20 21.05 -10.85
CA SER A 49 -0.29 20.33 -12.13
C SER A 49 -1.73 20.26 -12.65
N ILE A 50 -2.71 19.99 -11.77
CA ILE A 50 -4.13 19.99 -12.12
C ILE A 50 -4.55 21.39 -12.65
N VAL A 51 -4.12 22.45 -11.98
CA VAL A 51 -4.42 23.83 -12.42
C VAL A 51 -3.83 24.09 -13.81
N VAL A 52 -2.58 23.70 -14.06
CA VAL A 52 -1.95 23.83 -15.39
C VAL A 52 -2.71 23.01 -16.43
N ALA A 53 -3.13 21.79 -16.10
CA ALA A 53 -3.92 20.95 -16.99
C ALA A 53 -5.28 21.59 -17.35
N CYS A 54 -5.97 22.18 -16.37
CA CYS A 54 -7.22 22.92 -16.60
C CYS A 54 -7.01 24.14 -17.52
N ILE A 55 -5.91 24.88 -17.34
CA ILE A 55 -5.56 26.00 -18.19
C ILE A 55 -5.33 25.52 -19.63
N VAL A 56 -4.56 24.46 -19.82
CA VAL A 56 -4.31 23.85 -21.14
C VAL A 56 -5.62 23.38 -21.79
N GLY A 57 -6.48 22.68 -21.05
CA GLY A 57 -7.79 22.23 -21.50
C GLY A 57 -8.69 23.40 -21.96
N HIS A 58 -8.68 24.50 -21.20
CA HIS A 58 -9.42 25.69 -21.58
C HIS A 58 -8.89 26.32 -22.89
N PHE A 59 -7.59 26.35 -23.11
CA PHE A 59 -7.00 26.81 -24.40
C PHE A 59 -7.36 25.87 -25.54
N CYS A 60 -7.59 24.58 -25.31
CA CYS A 60 -8.07 23.63 -26.30
C CYS A 60 -9.58 23.78 -26.60
N GLY A 61 -10.29 24.65 -25.85
CA GLY A 61 -11.71 24.93 -26.08
C GLY A 61 -12.67 24.07 -25.22
N HIS A 62 -12.15 23.33 -24.26
CA HIS A 62 -12.99 22.61 -23.28
C HIS A 62 -13.60 23.57 -22.26
N ASP A 63 -14.89 23.38 -21.94
CA ASP A 63 -15.53 24.12 -20.87
C ASP A 63 -15.18 23.46 -19.51
N PHE A 64 -15.17 24.30 -18.46
CA PHE A 64 -14.88 23.80 -17.09
C PHE A 64 -15.82 22.67 -16.66
N LYS A 65 -17.08 22.72 -17.10
CA LYS A 65 -18.03 21.64 -16.80
C LYS A 65 -17.66 20.31 -17.44
N ASP A 66 -17.15 20.33 -18.68
CA ASP A 66 -16.71 19.13 -19.39
C ASP A 66 -15.47 18.53 -18.70
N MET A 67 -14.50 19.38 -18.32
CA MET A 67 -13.31 18.97 -17.59
C MET A 67 -13.66 18.38 -16.22
N LEU A 68 -14.57 19.02 -15.47
CA LEU A 68 -15.04 18.54 -14.17
C LEU A 68 -15.78 17.19 -14.31
N SER A 69 -16.57 17.02 -15.35
CA SER A 69 -17.29 15.75 -15.61
C SER A 69 -16.31 14.60 -15.84
N GLY A 70 -15.26 14.80 -16.64
CA GLY A 70 -14.20 13.80 -16.83
C GLY A 70 -13.43 13.48 -15.55
N MET A 71 -13.14 14.51 -14.72
CA MET A 71 -12.54 14.29 -13.39
C MET A 71 -13.41 13.40 -12.51
N ILE A 72 -14.72 13.67 -12.42
CA ILE A 72 -15.65 12.90 -11.61
C ILE A 72 -15.75 11.46 -12.11
N GLU A 73 -15.79 11.25 -13.41
CA GLU A 73 -15.87 9.91 -14.00
C GLU A 73 -14.65 9.06 -13.61
N ARG A 74 -13.44 9.63 -13.71
CA ARG A 74 -12.22 8.94 -13.31
C ARG A 74 -12.15 8.64 -11.82
N LEU A 75 -12.51 9.61 -10.98
CA LEU A 75 -12.60 9.38 -9.54
C LEU A 75 -13.59 8.26 -9.22
N SER A 76 -14.74 8.24 -9.90
CA SER A 76 -15.74 7.19 -9.73
C SER A 76 -15.20 5.81 -10.10
N ALA A 77 -14.45 5.70 -11.20
CA ALA A 77 -13.82 4.45 -11.62
C ALA A 77 -12.76 3.93 -10.63
N SER A 78 -12.16 4.83 -9.83
CA SER A 78 -11.12 4.48 -8.86
C SER A 78 -11.64 4.38 -7.42
N MET A 79 -12.94 4.59 -7.18
CA MET A 79 -13.51 4.66 -5.83
C MET A 79 -13.38 3.34 -5.06
N GLU A 80 -13.41 2.21 -5.74
CA GLU A 80 -13.20 0.91 -5.12
C GLU A 80 -11.82 0.82 -4.47
N ALA A 81 -10.76 1.26 -5.16
CA ALA A 81 -9.40 1.29 -4.61
C ALA A 81 -9.29 2.21 -3.38
N VAL A 82 -10.00 3.36 -3.39
CA VAL A 82 -10.05 4.28 -2.24
C VAL A 82 -10.74 3.62 -1.04
N LEU A 83 -11.85 2.92 -1.25
CA LEU A 83 -12.53 2.19 -0.19
C LEU A 83 -11.68 1.04 0.38
N ILE A 84 -10.95 0.33 -0.46
CA ILE A 84 -10.00 -0.69 -0.02
C ILE A 84 -8.93 -0.06 0.87
N LEU A 85 -8.34 1.08 0.49
CA LEU A 85 -7.33 1.76 1.31
C LEU A 85 -7.88 2.22 2.67
N CYS A 86 -9.11 2.72 2.73
CA CYS A 86 -9.77 3.04 4.00
C CYS A 86 -9.86 1.80 4.90
N THR A 87 -10.29 0.67 4.34
CA THR A 87 -10.46 -0.58 5.10
C THR A 87 -9.12 -1.23 5.47
N VAL A 88 -8.08 -1.04 4.67
CA VAL A 88 -6.69 -1.46 4.99
C VAL A 88 -6.18 -0.75 6.24
N GLY A 89 -6.52 0.53 6.46
CA GLY A 89 -6.19 1.22 7.71
C GLY A 89 -6.78 0.52 8.93
N PHE A 90 -8.06 0.15 8.88
CA PHE A 90 -8.70 -0.63 9.95
C PHE A 90 -8.04 -2.01 10.14
N LEU A 91 -7.65 -2.66 9.04
CA LEU A 91 -6.98 -3.96 9.08
C LEU A 91 -5.65 -3.87 9.83
N VAL A 92 -4.82 -2.89 9.50
CA VAL A 92 -3.51 -2.67 10.17
C VAL A 92 -3.70 -2.42 11.66
N ALA A 93 -4.61 -1.53 12.04
CA ALA A 93 -4.88 -1.24 13.45
C ALA A 93 -5.41 -2.46 14.21
N SER A 94 -6.39 -3.17 13.66
CA SER A 94 -6.97 -4.36 14.31
C SER A 94 -5.96 -5.50 14.44
N PHE A 95 -5.10 -5.74 13.43
CA PHE A 95 -4.07 -6.76 13.49
C PHE A 95 -2.96 -6.41 14.48
N MET A 96 -2.64 -5.14 14.62
CA MET A 96 -1.72 -4.69 15.65
C MET A 96 -2.34 -4.84 17.04
N ALA A 97 -3.54 -4.30 17.25
CA ALA A 97 -4.23 -4.33 18.53
C ALA A 97 -4.61 -5.73 18.99
N SER A 98 -4.89 -6.66 18.06
CA SER A 98 -5.17 -8.08 18.41
C SER A 98 -3.94 -8.87 18.84
N GLY A 99 -2.73 -8.32 18.65
CA GLY A 99 -1.48 -9.04 18.89
C GLY A 99 -1.07 -9.98 17.73
N ALA A 100 -1.78 -9.94 16.60
CA ALA A 100 -1.45 -10.77 15.43
C ALA A 100 -0.09 -10.37 14.82
N ILE A 101 0.11 -9.08 14.54
CA ILE A 101 1.40 -8.55 14.05
C ILE A 101 2.49 -8.67 15.11
N PRO A 102 2.30 -8.29 16.38
CA PRO A 102 3.28 -8.55 17.43
C PRO A 102 3.71 -10.01 17.53
N SER A 103 2.76 -10.96 17.48
CA SER A 103 3.07 -12.40 17.51
C SER A 103 3.90 -12.81 16.27
N LEU A 104 3.56 -12.31 15.10
CA LEU A 104 4.30 -12.61 13.88
C LEU A 104 5.74 -12.06 13.93
N ILE A 105 5.93 -10.86 14.51
CA ILE A 105 7.26 -10.29 14.71
C ILE A 105 8.07 -11.15 15.68
N VAL A 106 7.51 -11.48 16.84
CA VAL A 106 8.21 -12.28 17.86
C VAL A 106 8.65 -13.62 17.30
N TYR A 107 7.74 -14.38 16.66
CA TYR A 107 8.08 -15.68 16.06
C TYR A 107 9.00 -15.54 14.85
N GLY A 108 8.86 -14.48 14.08
CA GLY A 108 9.73 -14.22 12.94
C GLY A 108 11.17 -13.93 13.35
N LEU A 109 11.38 -13.21 14.45
CA LEU A 109 12.72 -12.98 15.03
C LEU A 109 13.35 -14.27 15.57
N ASP A 110 12.54 -15.23 16.04
CA ASP A 110 13.04 -16.55 16.48
C ASP A 110 13.46 -17.43 15.28
N LEU A 111 12.81 -17.29 14.13
CA LEU A 111 12.98 -18.20 12.98
C LEU A 111 13.94 -17.68 11.91
N LEU A 112 14.00 -16.37 11.72
CA LEU A 112 14.71 -15.76 10.60
C LEU A 112 16.09 -15.24 11.02
N THR A 113 17.08 -15.61 10.24
CA THR A 113 18.45 -15.07 10.40
C THR A 113 18.66 -13.86 9.46
N PRO A 114 19.52 -12.89 9.80
CA PRO A 114 19.78 -11.73 8.94
C PRO A 114 20.14 -12.09 7.50
N LYS A 115 20.91 -13.16 7.29
CA LYS A 115 21.39 -13.60 5.96
C LYS A 115 20.27 -14.12 5.06
N LEU A 116 19.27 -14.79 5.61
CA LEU A 116 18.17 -15.39 4.87
C LEU A 116 16.91 -14.52 4.85
N PHE A 117 16.88 -13.47 5.66
CA PHE A 117 15.69 -12.63 5.83
C PHE A 117 15.18 -12.06 4.51
N LEU A 118 16.06 -11.46 3.69
CA LEU A 118 15.65 -10.81 2.45
C LEU A 118 15.08 -11.78 1.40
N PRO A 119 15.77 -12.87 1.01
CA PRO A 119 15.23 -13.78 0.01
C PRO A 119 13.98 -14.53 0.51
N VAL A 120 13.97 -14.98 1.78
CA VAL A 120 12.83 -15.69 2.36
C VAL A 120 11.62 -14.74 2.49
N GLY A 121 11.83 -13.53 2.97
CA GLY A 121 10.78 -12.52 3.08
C GLY A 121 10.16 -12.17 1.71
N CYS A 122 10.98 -12.01 0.68
CA CYS A 122 10.52 -11.77 -0.67
C CYS A 122 9.64 -12.92 -1.19
N ILE A 123 10.07 -14.17 -1.01
CA ILE A 123 9.31 -15.36 -1.41
C ILE A 123 7.98 -15.45 -0.65
N LEU A 124 8.01 -15.24 0.66
CA LEU A 124 6.78 -15.28 1.49
C LEU A 124 5.79 -14.18 1.09
N CYS A 125 6.28 -12.96 0.85
CA CYS A 125 5.43 -11.88 0.32
C CYS A 125 4.86 -12.22 -1.06
N ALA A 126 5.64 -12.88 -1.94
CA ALA A 126 5.15 -13.31 -3.25
C ALA A 126 4.08 -14.41 -3.14
N ILE A 127 4.27 -15.39 -2.27
CA ILE A 127 3.27 -16.46 -2.04
C ILE A 127 1.96 -15.86 -1.51
N VAL A 128 2.03 -14.99 -0.49
CA VAL A 128 0.84 -14.36 0.07
C VAL A 128 0.20 -13.40 -0.91
N GLY A 129 0.98 -12.60 -1.65
CA GLY A 129 0.48 -11.73 -2.71
C GLY A 129 -0.26 -12.50 -3.79
N MET A 130 0.26 -13.67 -4.19
CA MET A 130 -0.39 -14.56 -5.14
C MET A 130 -1.69 -15.17 -4.57
N ALA A 131 -1.68 -15.59 -3.33
CA ALA A 131 -2.85 -16.15 -2.66
C ALA A 131 -3.95 -15.10 -2.46
N CYS A 132 -3.58 -13.88 -2.06
CA CYS A 132 -4.51 -12.78 -1.82
C CYS A 132 -4.97 -12.06 -3.10
N GLY A 133 -4.17 -12.08 -4.16
CA GLY A 133 -4.42 -11.28 -5.36
C GLY A 133 -4.39 -9.78 -5.08
N SER A 134 -3.67 -9.36 -4.06
CA SER A 134 -3.58 -7.94 -3.65
C SER A 134 -2.22 -7.63 -3.02
N SER A 135 -1.45 -6.80 -3.70
CA SER A 135 -0.18 -6.28 -3.18
C SER A 135 -0.39 -5.37 -1.96
N TRP A 136 -1.50 -4.62 -1.93
CA TRP A 136 -1.84 -3.73 -0.81
C TRP A 136 -2.12 -4.51 0.47
N THR A 137 -2.97 -5.53 0.39
CA THR A 137 -3.29 -6.39 1.54
C THR A 137 -2.05 -7.10 2.05
N THR A 138 -1.22 -7.64 1.16
CA THR A 138 0.02 -8.32 1.53
C THR A 138 0.98 -7.38 2.25
N THR A 139 1.18 -6.17 1.72
CA THR A 139 2.07 -5.17 2.32
C THR A 139 1.56 -4.71 3.68
N ALA A 140 0.25 -4.48 3.81
CA ALA A 140 -0.36 -4.02 5.05
C ALA A 140 -0.42 -5.10 6.14
N THR A 141 -0.39 -6.37 5.79
CA THR A 141 -0.45 -7.49 6.74
C THR A 141 0.94 -8.00 7.08
N ILE A 142 1.44 -8.96 6.32
CA ILE A 142 2.75 -9.56 6.61
C ILE A 142 3.92 -8.59 6.33
N GLY A 143 3.74 -7.65 5.40
CA GLY A 143 4.77 -6.66 5.11
C GLY A 143 5.10 -5.78 6.33
N LEU A 144 4.09 -5.34 7.09
CA LEU A 144 4.33 -4.59 8.32
C LEU A 144 5.08 -5.42 9.37
N ALA A 145 4.75 -6.71 9.50
CA ALA A 145 5.49 -7.62 10.38
C ALA A 145 6.95 -7.79 9.92
N PHE A 146 7.19 -7.94 8.61
CA PHE A 146 8.56 -7.98 8.07
C PHE A 146 9.35 -6.70 8.33
N LEU A 147 8.71 -5.52 8.31
CA LEU A 147 9.37 -4.28 8.72
C LEU A 147 9.85 -4.34 10.17
N GLY A 148 9.03 -4.90 11.06
CA GLY A 148 9.38 -5.12 12.45
C GLY A 148 10.51 -6.15 12.63
N ILE A 149 10.43 -7.28 11.94
CA ILE A 149 11.48 -8.32 11.97
C ILE A 149 12.78 -7.76 11.42
N GLY A 150 12.76 -7.05 10.28
CA GLY A 150 13.93 -6.42 9.69
C GLY A 150 14.60 -5.40 10.62
N ALA A 151 13.80 -4.59 11.32
CA ALA A 151 14.30 -3.67 12.33
C ALA A 151 14.99 -4.42 13.49
N GLY A 152 14.39 -5.50 13.99
CA GLY A 152 14.98 -6.35 15.03
C GLY A 152 16.26 -7.07 14.60
N LEU A 153 16.38 -7.37 13.30
CA LEU A 153 17.59 -7.96 12.72
C LEU A 153 18.64 -6.91 12.32
N GLY A 154 18.41 -5.62 12.58
CA GLY A 154 19.32 -4.53 12.25
C GLY A 154 19.43 -4.24 10.74
N ILE A 155 18.45 -4.68 9.95
CA ILE A 155 18.43 -4.51 8.49
C ILE A 155 17.85 -3.14 8.14
N ASN A 156 18.47 -2.48 7.17
CA ASN A 156 18.02 -1.17 6.70
C ASN A 156 16.53 -1.19 6.29
N PRO A 157 15.68 -0.31 6.85
CA PRO A 157 14.24 -0.29 6.57
C PRO A 157 13.90 -0.11 5.10
N ALA A 158 14.68 0.65 4.33
CA ALA A 158 14.45 0.83 2.89
C ALA A 158 14.68 -0.48 2.12
N LEU A 159 15.69 -1.27 2.51
CA LEU A 159 15.96 -2.57 1.91
C LEU A 159 14.85 -3.57 2.25
N THR A 160 14.39 -3.58 3.49
CA THR A 160 13.24 -4.40 3.94
C THR A 160 11.97 -4.01 3.18
N ALA A 161 11.67 -2.73 3.04
CA ALA A 161 10.52 -2.25 2.28
C ALA A 161 10.61 -2.65 0.79
N GLY A 162 11.78 -2.50 0.18
CA GLY A 162 12.03 -2.93 -1.20
C GLY A 162 11.76 -4.43 -1.39
N MET A 163 12.22 -5.26 -0.48
CA MET A 163 11.99 -6.71 -0.48
C MET A 163 10.49 -7.04 -0.38
N ILE A 164 9.76 -6.41 0.55
CA ILE A 164 8.31 -6.61 0.75
C ILE A 164 7.55 -6.24 -0.53
N ILE A 165 7.82 -5.05 -1.07
CA ILE A 165 7.16 -4.54 -2.28
C ILE A 165 7.45 -5.46 -3.47
N SER A 166 8.70 -5.85 -3.67
CA SER A 166 9.08 -6.76 -4.77
C SER A 166 8.32 -8.08 -4.71
N GLY A 167 8.25 -8.70 -3.54
CA GLY A 167 7.50 -9.95 -3.36
C GLY A 167 5.99 -9.75 -3.56
N ALA A 168 5.40 -8.77 -2.87
CA ALA A 168 3.96 -8.52 -2.90
C ALA A 168 3.45 -8.21 -4.31
N TYR A 169 4.16 -7.36 -5.07
CA TYR A 169 3.77 -7.01 -6.44
C TYR A 169 3.92 -8.17 -7.43
N VAL A 170 4.99 -8.95 -7.32
CA VAL A 170 5.15 -10.13 -8.19
C VAL A 170 4.06 -11.16 -7.89
N GLY A 171 3.76 -11.40 -6.61
CA GLY A 171 2.67 -12.29 -6.23
C GLY A 171 1.33 -11.83 -6.79
N ASP A 172 1.00 -10.55 -6.64
CA ASP A 172 -0.20 -9.93 -7.20
C ASP A 172 -0.30 -10.14 -8.72
N LYS A 173 0.77 -9.90 -9.47
CA LYS A 173 0.80 -10.07 -10.93
C LYS A 173 0.62 -11.52 -11.39
N PHE A 174 1.02 -12.49 -10.60
CA PHE A 174 0.85 -13.92 -10.91
C PHE A 174 -0.49 -14.48 -10.43
N SER A 175 -1.26 -13.69 -9.71
CA SER A 175 -2.53 -14.11 -9.17
C SER A 175 -3.68 -13.95 -10.18
N PRO A 176 -4.41 -15.01 -10.50
CA PRO A 176 -5.65 -14.87 -11.27
C PRO A 176 -6.78 -14.21 -10.44
N LEU A 177 -6.57 -14.01 -9.15
CA LEU A 177 -7.51 -13.33 -8.25
C LEU A 177 -7.30 -11.82 -8.20
N SER A 178 -6.20 -11.32 -8.77
CA SER A 178 -5.84 -9.91 -8.76
C SER A 178 -6.75 -9.08 -9.65
N ASP A 179 -7.32 -8.01 -9.11
CA ASP A 179 -8.15 -7.06 -9.85
C ASP A 179 -7.34 -6.40 -10.98
N THR A 180 -6.09 -6.04 -10.72
CA THR A 180 -5.21 -5.42 -11.72
C THR A 180 -4.87 -6.38 -12.85
N THR A 181 -4.68 -7.67 -12.56
CA THR A 181 -4.40 -8.71 -13.55
C THR A 181 -5.63 -9.00 -14.41
N ASN A 182 -6.82 -9.08 -13.78
CA ASN A 182 -8.08 -9.26 -14.48
C ASN A 182 -8.39 -8.06 -15.39
N LEU A 183 -8.22 -6.84 -14.88
CA LEU A 183 -8.44 -5.62 -15.67
C LEU A 183 -7.48 -5.56 -16.87
N ALA A 184 -6.20 -5.87 -16.68
CA ALA A 184 -5.22 -5.87 -17.75
C ALA A 184 -5.55 -6.90 -18.84
N ALA A 185 -5.98 -8.11 -18.46
CA ALA A 185 -6.42 -9.14 -19.40
C ALA A 185 -7.67 -8.68 -20.18
N ALA A 186 -8.63 -8.06 -19.52
CA ALA A 186 -9.84 -7.54 -20.15
C ALA A 186 -9.54 -6.42 -21.16
N VAL A 187 -8.66 -5.46 -20.79
CA VAL A 187 -8.25 -4.36 -21.69
C VAL A 187 -7.43 -4.87 -22.88
N ALA A 188 -6.63 -5.92 -22.68
CA ALA A 188 -5.85 -6.56 -23.76
C ALA A 188 -6.69 -7.52 -24.58
N GLU A 189 -8.00 -7.68 -24.31
CA GLU A 189 -8.92 -8.62 -24.98
C GLU A 189 -8.35 -10.06 -25.05
N THR A 190 -7.67 -10.50 -24.00
CA THR A 190 -7.04 -11.83 -23.93
C THR A 190 -7.60 -12.65 -22.77
N GLY A 191 -7.41 -13.99 -22.85
CA GLY A 191 -7.78 -14.87 -21.74
C GLY A 191 -6.94 -14.59 -20.50
N LEU A 192 -7.58 -14.61 -19.30
CA LEU A 192 -6.89 -14.34 -18.04
C LEU A 192 -5.66 -15.22 -17.83
N PHE A 193 -5.78 -16.52 -18.08
CA PHE A 193 -4.66 -17.46 -17.89
C PHE A 193 -3.57 -17.29 -18.93
N ASP A 194 -3.91 -16.87 -20.16
CA ASP A 194 -2.93 -16.54 -21.19
C ASP A 194 -2.14 -15.29 -20.78
N HIS A 195 -2.84 -14.29 -20.24
CA HIS A 195 -2.22 -13.08 -19.69
C HIS A 195 -1.28 -13.41 -18.52
N VAL A 196 -1.73 -14.22 -17.54
CA VAL A 196 -0.89 -14.64 -16.40
C VAL A 196 0.34 -15.40 -16.89
N THR A 197 0.19 -16.30 -17.87
CA THR A 197 1.32 -17.05 -18.46
C THR A 197 2.32 -16.09 -19.13
N ALA A 198 1.84 -15.10 -19.87
CA ALA A 198 2.68 -14.07 -20.45
C ALA A 198 3.41 -13.25 -19.36
N MET A 199 2.72 -12.91 -18.27
CA MET A 199 3.33 -12.22 -17.12
C MET A 199 4.42 -13.06 -16.46
N VAL A 200 4.26 -14.39 -16.35
CA VAL A 200 5.31 -15.27 -15.82
C VAL A 200 6.56 -15.20 -16.69
N SER A 201 6.43 -15.12 -18.00
CA SER A 201 7.58 -15.04 -18.91
C SER A 201 8.34 -13.72 -18.81
N SER A 202 7.68 -12.61 -18.48
CA SER A 202 8.28 -11.28 -18.35
C SER A 202 8.72 -10.96 -16.91
N THR A 203 7.85 -11.21 -15.94
CA THR A 203 8.09 -10.87 -14.53
C THR A 203 8.82 -11.97 -13.76
N GLY A 204 8.73 -13.24 -14.22
CA GLY A 204 9.44 -14.36 -13.63
C GLY A 204 10.97 -14.17 -13.59
N PRO A 205 11.62 -13.88 -14.74
CA PRO A 205 13.05 -13.56 -14.75
C PRO A 205 13.42 -12.38 -13.84
N THR A 206 12.56 -11.36 -13.75
CA THR A 206 12.76 -10.21 -12.84
C THR A 206 12.75 -10.64 -11.38
N LEU A 207 11.82 -11.53 -10.98
CA LEU A 207 11.80 -12.10 -9.63
C LEU A 207 13.07 -12.89 -9.33
N VAL A 208 13.52 -13.73 -10.28
CA VAL A 208 14.76 -14.51 -10.10
C VAL A 208 15.96 -13.58 -9.89
N ILE A 209 16.08 -12.53 -10.71
CA ILE A 209 17.14 -11.52 -10.55
C ILE A 209 17.03 -10.83 -9.19
N ALA A 210 15.84 -10.41 -8.78
CA ALA A 210 15.60 -9.80 -7.48
C ALA A 210 15.99 -10.75 -6.33
N LEU A 211 15.62 -12.02 -6.39
CA LEU A 211 15.99 -13.02 -5.38
C LEU A 211 17.50 -13.26 -5.33
N ILE A 212 18.19 -13.29 -6.46
CA ILE A 212 19.65 -13.38 -6.51
C ILE A 212 20.26 -12.15 -5.83
N LEU A 213 19.79 -10.94 -6.16
CA LEU A 213 20.27 -9.70 -5.54
C LEU A 213 20.00 -9.68 -4.03
N TYR A 214 18.79 -10.04 -3.59
CA TYR A 214 18.47 -10.13 -2.16
C TYR A 214 19.28 -11.19 -1.44
N THR A 215 19.60 -12.31 -2.11
CA THR A 215 20.48 -13.33 -1.55
C THR A 215 21.91 -12.80 -1.39
N ILE A 216 22.45 -12.17 -2.43
CA ILE A 216 23.79 -11.55 -2.37
C ILE A 216 23.84 -10.46 -1.29
N MET A 217 22.84 -9.58 -1.24
CA MET A 217 22.75 -8.53 -0.23
C MET A 217 22.62 -9.12 1.17
N GLY A 218 21.79 -10.15 1.35
CA GLY A 218 21.62 -10.84 2.62
C GLY A 218 22.89 -11.54 3.09
N LEU A 219 23.62 -12.22 2.21
CA LEU A 219 24.89 -12.86 2.54
C LEU A 219 25.99 -11.86 2.90
N ASN A 220 25.92 -10.66 2.32
CA ASN A 220 26.86 -9.56 2.61
C ASN A 220 26.44 -8.71 3.83
N ILE A 221 25.31 -8.98 4.45
CA ILE A 221 24.98 -8.35 5.74
C ILE A 221 26.00 -8.83 6.76
N ASP A 222 26.70 -7.88 7.36
CA ASP A 222 27.67 -8.17 8.39
C ASP A 222 26.98 -8.76 9.62
N ALA A 223 27.01 -10.08 9.73
CA ALA A 223 26.41 -10.78 10.85
C ALA A 223 27.07 -10.44 12.20
N SER A 224 28.27 -9.81 12.18
CA SER A 224 28.92 -9.31 13.40
C SER A 224 28.28 -8.01 13.89
N ALA A 225 27.59 -7.27 13.02
CA ALA A 225 26.80 -6.09 13.38
C ALA A 225 25.40 -6.46 13.94
N TYR A 226 24.99 -7.72 13.78
CA TYR A 226 23.75 -8.21 14.39
C TYR A 226 23.94 -8.40 15.90
N ASP A 227 23.24 -7.59 16.67
CA ASP A 227 23.19 -7.71 18.10
C ASP A 227 21.92 -8.50 18.52
N PRO A 228 22.05 -9.75 18.94
CA PRO A 228 20.90 -10.54 19.40
C PRO A 228 20.16 -9.89 20.56
N THR A 229 20.82 -9.00 21.33
CA THR A 229 20.19 -8.31 22.45
C THR A 229 19.13 -7.32 21.99
N VAL A 230 19.32 -6.70 20.80
CA VAL A 230 18.33 -5.79 20.21
C VAL A 230 17.06 -6.57 19.81
N ALA A 231 17.23 -7.70 19.12
CA ALA A 231 16.09 -8.55 18.78
C ALA A 231 15.36 -9.04 20.02
N GLN A 232 16.09 -9.45 21.03
CA GLN A 232 15.56 -9.92 22.31
C GLN A 232 14.85 -8.79 23.06
N SER A 233 15.41 -7.57 23.09
CA SER A 233 14.75 -6.41 23.70
C SER A 233 13.42 -6.06 23.05
N ILE A 234 13.32 -6.18 21.72
CA ILE A 234 12.08 -5.97 20.96
C ILE A 234 11.06 -7.09 21.29
N GLN A 235 11.51 -8.34 21.34
CA GLN A 235 10.63 -9.47 21.72
C GLN A 235 10.10 -9.30 23.15
N ASP A 236 10.96 -8.93 24.10
CA ASP A 236 10.57 -8.68 25.49
C ASP A 236 9.60 -7.50 25.61
N ALA A 237 9.82 -6.43 24.85
CA ALA A 237 8.92 -5.31 24.76
C ALA A 237 7.53 -5.70 24.25
N PHE A 238 7.46 -6.48 23.18
CA PHE A 238 6.18 -6.98 22.68
C PHE A 238 5.52 -8.00 23.63
N ARG A 239 6.28 -8.90 24.26
CA ARG A 239 5.77 -9.85 25.26
C ARG A 239 5.30 -9.17 26.53
N GLY A 240 5.89 -8.03 26.88
CA GLY A 240 5.47 -7.22 28.03
C GLY A 240 4.17 -6.46 27.79
N ALA A 241 3.97 -5.96 26.55
CA ALA A 241 2.79 -5.18 26.20
C ALA A 241 1.61 -6.02 25.69
N PHE A 242 1.88 -7.12 24.99
CA PHE A 242 0.86 -7.95 24.33
C PHE A 242 0.88 -9.40 24.82
N VAL A 243 -0.28 -10.03 24.81
CA VAL A 243 -0.36 -11.48 24.82
C VAL A 243 0.16 -12.00 23.48
N ILE A 244 1.17 -12.86 23.51
CA ILE A 244 1.79 -13.46 22.30
C ILE A 244 1.42 -14.95 22.27
N SER A 245 0.74 -15.36 21.19
CA SER A 245 0.31 -16.75 21.02
C SER A 245 0.14 -17.10 19.55
N PRO A 246 0.42 -18.36 19.11
CA PRO A 246 0.14 -18.80 17.75
C PRO A 246 -1.34 -18.66 17.34
N VAL A 247 -2.25 -18.74 18.30
CA VAL A 247 -3.70 -18.56 18.07
C VAL A 247 -4.00 -17.15 17.52
N LEU A 248 -3.20 -16.15 17.88
CA LEU A 248 -3.38 -14.77 17.42
C LEU A 248 -2.99 -14.56 15.94
N LEU A 249 -2.41 -15.56 15.29
CA LEU A 249 -2.17 -15.53 13.85
C LEU A 249 -3.45 -15.88 13.04
N ILE A 250 -4.51 -16.36 13.68
CA ILE A 250 -5.78 -16.72 13.02
C ILE A 250 -6.36 -15.55 12.19
N PRO A 251 -6.41 -14.30 12.65
CA PRO A 251 -6.90 -13.20 11.81
C PRO A 251 -6.12 -13.02 10.49
N ILE A 252 -4.81 -13.27 10.49
CA ILE A 252 -3.98 -13.25 9.28
C ILE A 252 -4.34 -14.42 8.37
N ILE A 253 -4.54 -15.61 8.96
CA ILE A 253 -4.98 -16.78 8.19
C ILE A 253 -6.36 -16.54 7.58
N VAL A 254 -7.27 -15.90 8.30
CA VAL A 254 -8.63 -15.58 7.80
C VAL A 254 -8.55 -14.70 6.55
N VAL A 255 -7.73 -13.65 6.53
CA VAL A 255 -7.63 -12.80 5.32
C VAL A 255 -7.11 -13.61 4.14
N ILE A 256 -6.12 -14.48 4.34
CA ILE A 256 -5.58 -15.35 3.29
C ILE A 256 -6.65 -16.33 2.79
N VAL A 257 -7.41 -16.94 3.71
CA VAL A 257 -8.50 -17.86 3.35
C VAL A 257 -9.61 -17.14 2.57
N MET A 258 -10.01 -15.92 2.99
CA MET A 258 -11.00 -15.12 2.26
C MET A 258 -10.53 -14.82 0.83
N CYS A 259 -9.25 -14.50 0.65
CA CYS A 259 -8.67 -14.29 -0.68
C CYS A 259 -8.72 -15.58 -1.52
N ILE A 260 -8.31 -16.73 -0.97
CA ILE A 260 -8.33 -18.02 -1.66
C ILE A 260 -9.77 -18.41 -2.05
N LEU A 261 -10.75 -18.11 -1.22
CA LEU A 261 -12.18 -18.33 -1.48
C LEU A 261 -12.79 -17.33 -2.46
N ARG A 262 -12.01 -16.39 -3.00
CA ARG A 262 -12.44 -15.35 -3.95
C ARG A 262 -13.55 -14.45 -3.41
N VAL A 263 -13.55 -14.20 -2.11
CA VAL A 263 -14.45 -13.22 -1.49
C VAL A 263 -14.05 -11.82 -1.96
N PRO A 264 -15.01 -10.94 -2.33
CA PRO A 264 -14.69 -9.57 -2.73
C PRO A 264 -13.79 -8.87 -1.70
N GLY A 265 -12.77 -8.14 -2.14
CA GLY A 265 -11.69 -7.61 -1.31
C GLY A 265 -12.20 -6.83 -0.09
N LEU A 266 -13.14 -5.92 -0.27
CA LEU A 266 -13.76 -5.17 0.83
C LEU A 266 -14.42 -6.07 1.89
N VAL A 267 -15.15 -7.11 1.44
CA VAL A 267 -15.83 -8.03 2.36
C VAL A 267 -14.82 -8.90 3.09
N GLY A 268 -13.79 -9.42 2.39
CA GLY A 268 -12.72 -10.22 3.00
C GLY A 268 -11.94 -9.45 4.05
N ILE A 269 -11.60 -8.19 3.78
CA ILE A 269 -10.95 -7.31 4.74
C ILE A 269 -11.88 -7.03 5.92
N ALA A 270 -13.14 -6.71 5.70
CA ALA A 270 -14.11 -6.44 6.77
C ALA A 270 -14.29 -7.65 7.73
N ILE A 271 -14.37 -8.87 7.19
CA ILE A 271 -14.43 -10.10 7.99
C ILE A 271 -13.14 -10.27 8.81
N SER A 272 -11.99 -9.99 8.21
CA SER A 272 -10.70 -10.10 8.89
C SER A 272 -10.53 -9.06 9.99
N VAL A 273 -10.97 -7.81 9.77
CA VAL A 273 -11.03 -6.75 10.79
C VAL A 273 -11.95 -7.17 11.94
N ALA A 274 -13.15 -7.67 11.64
CA ALA A 274 -14.08 -8.14 12.67
C ALA A 274 -13.48 -9.28 13.49
N THR A 275 -12.84 -10.25 12.83
CA THR A 275 -12.15 -11.37 13.50
C THR A 275 -11.04 -10.85 14.40
N ALA A 276 -10.16 -9.98 13.92
CA ALA A 276 -9.08 -9.39 14.70
C ALA A 276 -9.61 -8.57 15.88
N THR A 277 -10.68 -7.81 15.70
CA THR A 277 -11.34 -7.05 16.78
C THR A 277 -11.88 -7.97 17.87
N ILE A 278 -12.49 -9.11 17.51
CA ILE A 278 -12.95 -10.11 18.48
C ILE A 278 -11.75 -10.69 19.25
N PHE A 279 -10.66 -11.01 18.54
CA PHE A 279 -9.44 -11.52 19.18
C PHE A 279 -8.81 -10.47 20.10
N MET A 280 -8.79 -9.20 19.72
CA MET A 280 -8.37 -8.09 20.58
C MET A 280 -9.16 -8.09 21.90
N MET A 281 -10.49 -8.16 21.81
CA MET A 281 -11.38 -8.12 22.99
C MET A 281 -11.26 -9.35 23.91
N ILE A 282 -10.92 -10.50 23.35
CA ILE A 282 -10.82 -11.77 24.12
C ILE A 282 -9.44 -11.92 24.76
N PHE A 283 -8.37 -11.64 24.01
CA PHE A 283 -7.02 -12.02 24.40
C PHE A 283 -6.19 -10.87 24.94
N GLN A 284 -6.47 -9.61 24.51
CA GLN A 284 -5.63 -8.49 24.89
C GLN A 284 -6.17 -7.71 26.09
N SER A 285 -5.26 -7.05 26.81
CA SER A 285 -5.60 -6.15 27.91
C SER A 285 -6.30 -4.88 27.40
N THR A 286 -7.18 -4.32 28.21
CA THR A 286 -7.81 -3.03 27.95
C THR A 286 -6.80 -1.88 27.89
N ASP A 287 -5.60 -2.05 28.41
CA ASP A 287 -4.52 -1.06 28.32
C ASP A 287 -4.11 -0.78 26.86
N ILE A 288 -4.37 -1.75 25.96
CA ILE A 288 -4.04 -1.62 24.52
C ILE A 288 -5.09 -0.79 23.77
N TYR A 289 -6.38 -0.97 24.08
CA TYR A 289 -7.49 -0.41 23.31
C TYR A 289 -8.49 0.39 24.15
N GLY A 290 -8.14 0.76 25.39
CA GLY A 290 -8.94 1.58 26.30
C GLY A 290 -9.95 0.76 27.08
N SER A 291 -11.16 0.60 26.59
CA SER A 291 -12.19 -0.21 27.23
C SER A 291 -12.94 -1.09 26.23
N ARG A 292 -13.82 -1.96 26.72
CA ARG A 292 -14.70 -2.77 25.84
C ARG A 292 -15.89 -1.99 25.28
N ALA A 293 -15.94 -0.68 25.50
CA ALA A 293 -16.95 0.18 24.91
C ALA A 293 -16.72 0.34 23.40
N LEU A 294 -17.79 0.38 22.61
CA LEU A 294 -17.71 0.53 21.16
C LEU A 294 -16.92 1.78 20.75
N GLY A 295 -17.01 2.87 21.52
CA GLY A 295 -16.28 4.10 21.25
C GLY A 295 -14.76 3.90 21.28
N ASP A 296 -14.22 3.16 22.23
CA ASP A 296 -12.79 2.90 22.34
C ASP A 296 -12.31 1.92 21.27
N ILE A 297 -13.13 0.92 20.94
CA ILE A 297 -12.86 0.03 19.81
C ILE A 297 -12.80 0.83 18.50
N PHE A 298 -13.75 1.73 18.27
CA PHE A 298 -13.75 2.57 17.08
C PHE A 298 -12.57 3.54 17.05
N ASN A 299 -12.19 4.12 18.21
CA ASN A 299 -10.98 4.93 18.31
C ASN A 299 -9.73 4.13 17.94
N THR A 300 -9.59 2.90 18.44
CA THR A 300 -8.48 2.02 18.09
C THR A 300 -8.42 1.73 16.59
N LEU A 301 -9.54 1.41 15.98
CA LEU A 301 -9.60 1.15 14.53
C LEU A 301 -9.30 2.40 13.71
N HIS A 302 -9.75 3.56 14.17
CA HIS A 302 -9.60 4.82 13.44
C HIS A 302 -8.20 5.42 13.58
N TYR A 303 -7.68 5.51 14.81
CA TYR A 303 -6.42 6.21 15.13
C TYR A 303 -5.25 5.27 15.43
N GLY A 304 -5.51 3.96 15.57
CA GLY A 304 -4.52 2.97 16.00
C GLY A 304 -4.44 2.85 17.52
N ILE A 305 -3.35 2.25 17.98
CA ILE A 305 -3.09 2.01 19.41
C ILE A 305 -2.08 3.04 19.94
N GLY A 306 -2.27 3.45 21.21
CA GLY A 306 -1.41 4.40 21.90
C GLY A 306 -0.48 3.75 22.94
N VAL A 307 -0.12 2.48 22.76
CA VAL A 307 0.74 1.75 23.72
C VAL A 307 2.19 2.13 23.51
N GLU A 308 2.89 2.47 24.61
CA GLU A 308 4.33 2.66 24.65
C GLU A 308 4.96 1.48 25.39
N THR A 309 5.93 0.83 24.78
CA THR A 309 6.62 -0.35 25.35
C THR A 309 7.90 0.05 26.06
N GLY A 310 8.37 1.29 25.87
CA GLY A 310 9.64 1.78 26.35
C GLY A 310 10.85 1.31 25.51
N ASN A 311 10.59 0.62 24.41
CA ASN A 311 11.62 0.27 23.41
C ASN A 311 11.39 1.10 22.14
N GLU A 312 12.35 1.96 21.79
CA GLU A 312 12.21 2.90 20.66
C GLU A 312 11.87 2.21 19.34
N VAL A 313 12.42 1.02 19.08
CA VAL A 313 12.18 0.29 17.83
C VAL A 313 10.77 -0.29 17.83
N ALA A 314 10.36 -0.95 18.92
CA ALA A 314 9.00 -1.48 19.07
C ALA A 314 7.96 -0.35 18.98
N ASP A 315 8.19 0.76 19.66
CA ASP A 315 7.29 1.93 19.65
C ASP A 315 7.22 2.59 18.26
N SER A 316 8.34 2.63 17.53
CA SER A 316 8.34 3.07 16.12
C SER A 316 7.49 2.19 15.21
N ILE A 317 7.45 0.87 15.46
CA ILE A 317 6.62 -0.09 14.72
C ILE A 317 5.15 0.11 15.07
N LEU A 318 4.84 0.21 16.36
CA LEU A 318 3.50 0.46 16.87
C LEU A 318 2.94 1.79 16.35
N GLY A 319 3.74 2.84 16.33
CA GLY A 319 3.38 4.16 15.82
C GLY A 319 3.06 4.23 14.32
N LYS A 320 3.38 3.19 13.54
CA LYS A 320 2.99 3.08 12.13
C LYS A 320 1.57 2.52 11.94
N ALA A 321 1.00 1.88 12.96
CA ALA A 321 -0.34 1.32 12.92
C ALA A 321 -1.42 2.35 13.28
N LYS A 322 -1.46 3.46 12.54
CA LYS A 322 -2.34 4.62 12.79
C LYS A 322 -3.81 4.44 12.36
N GLY A 323 -4.24 3.23 12.08
CA GLY A 323 -5.60 2.98 11.67
C GLY A 323 -5.98 3.66 10.34
N MET A 324 -7.27 3.98 10.18
CA MET A 324 -7.77 4.67 8.99
C MET A 324 -7.11 6.03 8.79
N ASP A 325 -6.88 6.78 9.86
CA ASP A 325 -6.23 8.10 9.78
C ASP A 325 -4.85 8.03 9.11
N GLY A 326 -4.08 6.97 9.37
CA GLY A 326 -2.78 6.73 8.77
C GLY A 326 -2.81 6.53 7.25
N THR A 327 -3.95 6.14 6.68
CA THR A 327 -4.10 5.94 5.22
C THR A 327 -4.61 7.18 4.49
N MET A 328 -5.15 8.18 5.20
CA MET A 328 -5.76 9.37 4.60
C MET A 328 -4.78 10.20 3.78
N TRP A 329 -3.52 10.30 4.22
CA TRP A 329 -2.47 10.98 3.45
C TRP A 329 -2.29 10.31 2.07
N THR A 330 -2.21 8.97 2.03
CA THR A 330 -2.07 8.20 0.79
C THR A 330 -3.31 8.31 -0.09
N ILE A 331 -4.50 8.30 0.49
CA ILE A 331 -5.77 8.46 -0.23
C ILE A 331 -5.80 9.83 -0.92
N ASN A 332 -5.49 10.90 -0.19
CA ASN A 332 -5.43 12.25 -0.76
C ASN A 332 -4.42 12.33 -1.91
N LEU A 333 -3.24 11.71 -1.75
CA LEU A 333 -2.22 11.66 -2.79
C LEU A 333 -2.72 10.96 -4.06
N ILE A 334 -3.38 9.81 -3.91
CA ILE A 334 -3.93 9.03 -5.03
C ILE A 334 -5.04 9.81 -5.75
N LEU A 335 -5.95 10.44 -5.01
CA LEU A 335 -7.00 11.26 -5.59
C LEU A 335 -6.43 12.40 -6.42
N LEU A 336 -5.43 13.10 -5.91
CA LEU A 336 -4.76 14.19 -6.63
C LEU A 336 -3.97 13.67 -7.85
N ALA A 337 -3.29 12.53 -7.72
CA ALA A 337 -2.57 11.91 -8.84
C ALA A 337 -3.53 11.51 -9.97
N LEU A 338 -4.67 10.89 -9.64
CA LEU A 338 -5.70 10.54 -10.61
C LEU A 338 -6.24 11.80 -11.32
N LEU A 339 -6.50 12.86 -10.59
CA LEU A 339 -6.95 14.12 -11.15
C LEU A 339 -5.91 14.77 -12.05
N SER A 340 -4.61 14.66 -11.74
CA SER A 340 -3.54 15.28 -12.53
C SER A 340 -3.30 14.60 -13.88
N LEU A 341 -3.60 13.31 -14.01
CA LEU A 341 -3.35 12.51 -15.21
C LEU A 341 -4.51 12.50 -16.23
N ILE A 342 -5.68 12.96 -15.85
CA ILE A 342 -6.94 12.80 -16.60
C ILE A 342 -6.92 13.53 -17.94
N HIS A 343 -6.30 14.70 -18.03
CA HIS A 343 -6.34 15.53 -19.24
C HIS A 343 -5.44 15.02 -20.38
N ILE A 344 -4.67 13.96 -20.13
CA ILE A 344 -3.71 13.44 -21.11
C ILE A 344 -4.29 12.27 -21.93
N SER A 345 -5.26 11.54 -21.41
CA SER A 345 -5.75 10.30 -22.02
C SER A 345 -7.16 10.32 -22.59
N GLU A 346 -7.96 11.34 -22.33
CA GLU A 346 -9.39 11.32 -22.70
C GLU A 346 -9.82 11.97 -24.02
N PRO A 347 -9.07 12.87 -24.68
CA PRO A 347 -9.50 13.37 -25.99
C PRO A 347 -9.62 12.27 -27.04
N THR A 348 -8.85 11.18 -26.91
CA THR A 348 -8.80 10.08 -27.88
C THR A 348 -9.96 9.09 -27.76
N ARG A 349 -10.56 8.90 -26.61
CA ARG A 349 -11.60 7.88 -26.40
C ARG A 349 -13.02 8.35 -26.77
N GLN A 350 -13.31 9.63 -26.63
CA GLN A 350 -14.62 10.18 -27.05
C GLN A 350 -14.72 10.31 -28.56
N ALA A 351 -13.61 10.47 -29.28
CA ALA A 351 -13.58 10.49 -30.74
C ALA A 351 -13.82 9.13 -31.38
N GLU A 352 -13.60 8.01 -30.65
CA GLU A 352 -13.85 6.64 -31.16
C GLU A 352 -15.29 6.16 -30.93
N ILE A 353 -16.09 6.86 -30.12
CA ILE A 353 -17.47 6.47 -29.78
C ILE A 353 -18.53 7.33 -30.52
N SER A 354 -18.11 8.41 -31.21
CA SER A 354 -18.96 9.24 -32.07
C SER A 354 -18.80 8.88 -33.54
#